data_a736d11b723e38703ccff7e74c0c3390
#
_entry.id   a736d11b723e38703ccff7e74c0c3390
#
_cell.length_a   1.000
_cell.length_b   1.000
_cell.length_c   1.000
_cell.angle_alpha   90.00
_cell.angle_beta   90.00
_cell.angle_gamma   90.00
#
_symmetry.space_group_name_H-M   'P 1'
#
loop_
_entity.id
_entity.type
_entity.pdbx_description
1 polymer ?
#
loop_
_entity_poly.entity_id
_entity_poly.type
_entity_poly.pdbx_seq_one_letter_code
_entity_poly.pdbx_strand_id
1 'polypeptide(L)'
;MKRTATTILATAALLLAAAGCGGDDSAGKTGADGSKQVTLTLNWVPYGEHAPFYYGLQKGYYSAEGIDLKILPGNGSGNTVKQVAQKQTDFGWADSPVLLKSVASGMPVRSLGAYLEKGPSSVEFFTEEAIKTPADLKGKTVGGTPGDALYATFPAWLEKNGVKQSDVKVVNVDAAGKIAALAEGKVDAIMGFFHDQAPTIESKTGKKVDVLLFADYGMNLLGTGLIANTQTLQKDPELARKFVRATQKSWADAARDPAGAVGAMTALAENEPAPEVLTKQLTLVLPLLGGEGPAGVNTEAQWTETIDLMSRYAELKDPGAPKAYWDSSYAAQG
;
A
#
# COMPACT_ATOMS: atom_id res chain seq x y z
N MET A 1 64.60 -49.47 12.89
CA MET A 1 65.65 -49.08 13.88
C MET A 1 65.29 -47.73 14.44
N LYS A 2 65.29 -47.62 15.81
CA LYS A 2 65.26 -46.41 16.65
C LYS A 2 63.97 -45.58 16.58
N ARG A 3 62.95 -45.70 17.43
CA ARG A 3 62.76 -45.33 18.85
C ARG A 3 63.31 -43.93 19.20
N THR A 4 62.42 -43.01 19.47
CA THR A 4 62.51 -42.20 20.70
C THR A 4 61.14 -41.60 21.01
N ALA A 5 60.73 -41.80 22.22
CA ALA A 5 59.57 -41.26 22.93
C ALA A 5 60.00 -39.95 23.66
N THR A 6 59.10 -39.11 23.98
CA THR A 6 59.11 -38.16 25.12
C THR A 6 57.88 -37.23 24.92
N THR A 7 57.05 -36.94 25.74
CA THR A 7 56.71 -36.84 27.14
C THR A 7 55.49 -35.93 27.25
N ILE A 8 54.58 -36.34 28.01
CA ILE A 8 53.28 -35.71 28.38
C ILE A 8 53.55 -34.47 29.23
N LEU A 9 52.86 -33.37 28.95
CA LEU A 9 52.57 -32.36 29.98
C LEU A 9 51.07 -32.02 29.93
N ALA A 10 50.38 -32.44 30.97
CA ALA A 10 48.99 -32.10 31.22
C ALA A 10 48.91 -30.69 31.83
N THR A 11 48.08 -29.82 31.29
CA THR A 11 47.64 -28.61 31.96
C THR A 11 46.14 -28.57 31.95
N ALA A 12 45.55 -28.70 33.12
CA ALA A 12 44.14 -28.53 33.39
C ALA A 12 43.79 -27.03 33.29
N ALA A 13 42.79 -26.69 32.48
CA ALA A 13 42.20 -25.37 32.49
C ALA A 13 40.70 -25.51 32.74
N LEU A 14 40.23 -24.79 33.75
CA LEU A 14 38.90 -24.73 34.32
C LEU A 14 37.84 -24.46 33.22
N LEU A 15 36.81 -25.27 33.22
CA LEU A 15 35.51 -24.99 32.61
C LEU A 15 34.74 -23.99 33.50
N LEU A 16 34.64 -22.73 33.04
CA LEU A 16 33.56 -21.83 33.49
C LEU A 16 32.36 -22.06 32.59
N ALA A 17 31.36 -22.71 33.08
CA ALA A 17 30.03 -22.76 32.50
C ALA A 17 29.37 -21.37 32.63
N ALA A 18 29.36 -20.60 31.56
CA ALA A 18 28.46 -19.48 31.43
C ALA A 18 27.11 -20.02 30.92
N ALA A 19 26.15 -20.08 31.83
CA ALA A 19 24.75 -20.27 31.51
C ALA A 19 24.28 -19.01 30.77
N GLY A 20 24.31 -19.05 29.43
CA GLY A 20 23.67 -18.06 28.57
C GLY A 20 22.18 -18.33 28.55
N CYS A 21 21.41 -17.51 29.26
CA CYS A 21 19.97 -17.40 29.08
C CYS A 21 19.67 -17.17 27.59
N GLY A 22 18.85 -18.04 27.01
CA GLY A 22 18.25 -17.83 25.71
C GLY A 22 17.38 -16.58 25.78
N GLY A 23 17.87 -15.48 25.23
CA GLY A 23 17.10 -14.29 24.97
C GLY A 23 16.44 -14.45 23.60
N ASP A 24 15.13 -14.29 23.54
CA ASP A 24 14.34 -14.15 22.33
C ASP A 24 15.00 -13.13 21.39
N ASP A 25 15.48 -13.59 20.24
CA ASP A 25 16.02 -12.77 19.16
C ASP A 25 14.91 -12.00 18.41
N SER A 26 14.23 -11.11 19.12
CA SER A 26 13.29 -10.12 18.59
C SER A 26 13.70 -8.68 18.96
N ALA A 27 14.96 -8.44 19.27
CA ALA A 27 15.49 -7.09 19.36
C ALA A 27 15.61 -6.55 17.92
N GLY A 28 14.72 -5.61 17.56
CA GLY A 28 14.79 -4.91 16.26
C GLY A 28 16.21 -4.40 16.01
N LYS A 29 16.69 -4.53 14.80
CA LYS A 29 18.02 -4.05 14.41
C LYS A 29 18.10 -2.55 14.72
N THR A 30 18.98 -2.18 15.62
CA THR A 30 19.24 -0.79 15.99
C THR A 30 20.35 -0.27 15.08
N GLY A 31 20.12 0.87 14.47
CA GLY A 31 21.13 1.58 13.70
C GLY A 31 22.31 2.04 14.58
N ALA A 32 23.42 2.42 13.97
CA ALA A 32 24.62 2.86 14.68
C ALA A 32 24.41 4.12 15.54
N ASP A 33 23.36 4.89 15.26
CA ASP A 33 22.94 6.11 15.97
C ASP A 33 21.84 5.86 17.02
N GLY A 34 21.49 4.60 17.28
CA GLY A 34 20.41 4.23 18.19
C GLY A 34 19.00 4.25 17.59
N SER A 35 18.84 4.59 16.31
CA SER A 35 17.58 4.55 15.61
C SER A 35 17.10 3.10 15.39
N LYS A 36 15.79 2.90 15.37
CA LYS A 36 15.17 1.61 15.06
C LYS A 36 14.99 1.47 13.56
N GLN A 37 15.56 0.41 12.98
CA GLN A 37 15.29 0.09 11.58
C GLN A 37 13.84 -0.34 11.41
N VAL A 38 13.14 0.28 10.46
CA VAL A 38 11.73 0.07 10.16
C VAL A 38 11.56 -0.07 8.66
N THR A 39 10.77 -1.05 8.25
CA THR A 39 10.43 -1.29 6.85
C THR A 39 8.99 -0.90 6.55
N LEU A 40 8.79 -0.19 5.43
CA LEU A 40 7.49 0.08 4.83
C LEU A 40 7.44 -0.57 3.46
N THR A 41 6.54 -1.53 3.23
CA THR A 41 6.26 -2.05 1.89
C THR A 41 5.08 -1.30 1.28
N LEU A 42 5.29 -0.77 0.07
CA LEU A 42 4.27 -0.07 -0.71
C LEU A 42 3.23 -1.05 -1.26
N ASN A 43 2.08 -0.53 -1.71
CA ASN A 43 1.05 -1.35 -2.35
C ASN A 43 1.42 -1.75 -3.79
N TRP A 44 2.29 -0.97 -4.45
CA TRP A 44 2.66 -1.09 -5.85
C TRP A 44 4.12 -0.71 -6.09
N VAL A 45 4.58 -0.81 -7.35
CA VAL A 45 5.84 -0.18 -7.75
C VAL A 45 5.79 1.32 -7.46
N PRO A 46 6.93 2.00 -7.23
CA PRO A 46 6.93 3.42 -6.91
C PRO A 46 6.22 4.28 -7.96
N TYR A 47 5.31 5.15 -7.53
CA TYR A 47 4.61 6.15 -8.35
C TYR A 47 4.25 7.38 -7.49
N GLY A 48 3.67 8.42 -8.09
CA GLY A 48 3.51 9.73 -7.45
C GLY A 48 2.80 9.76 -6.09
N GLU A 49 1.86 8.84 -5.82
CA GLU A 49 1.23 8.68 -4.49
C GLU A 49 2.26 8.41 -3.39
N HIS A 50 3.37 7.76 -3.72
CA HIS A 50 4.38 7.39 -2.74
C HIS A 50 5.39 8.50 -2.45
N ALA A 51 5.41 9.58 -3.24
CA ALA A 51 6.36 10.68 -3.07
C ALA A 51 6.39 11.28 -1.65
N PRO A 52 5.27 11.40 -0.91
CA PRO A 52 5.30 11.87 0.47
C PRO A 52 6.18 11.06 1.41
N PHE A 53 6.29 9.72 1.24
CA PHE A 53 7.17 8.91 2.08
C PHE A 53 8.64 9.24 1.87
N TYR A 54 9.06 9.40 0.61
CA TYR A 54 10.43 9.79 0.25
C TYR A 54 10.74 11.22 0.70
N TYR A 55 9.74 12.11 0.63
CA TYR A 55 9.86 13.47 1.14
C TYR A 55 10.12 13.49 2.65
N GLY A 56 9.33 12.76 3.43
CA GLY A 56 9.53 12.63 4.87
C GLY A 56 10.87 11.99 5.23
N LEU A 57 11.31 10.99 4.44
CA LEU A 57 12.63 10.38 4.60
C LEU A 57 13.74 11.41 4.37
N GLN A 58 13.71 12.15 3.25
CA GLN A 58 14.69 13.19 2.91
C GLN A 58 14.70 14.34 3.93
N LYS A 59 13.51 14.74 4.41
CA LYS A 59 13.38 15.82 5.42
C LYS A 59 13.72 15.39 6.84
N GLY A 60 14.02 14.11 7.06
CA GLY A 60 14.38 13.59 8.37
C GLY A 60 13.22 13.46 9.35
N TYR A 61 11.95 13.41 8.88
CA TYR A 61 10.80 13.31 9.78
C TYR A 61 10.75 11.96 10.52
N TYR A 62 11.16 10.89 9.86
CA TYR A 62 11.26 9.57 10.49
C TYR A 62 12.46 9.48 11.43
N SER A 63 13.60 10.02 11.06
CA SER A 63 14.79 10.03 11.92
C SER A 63 14.60 10.88 13.18
N ALA A 64 13.84 11.97 13.11
CA ALA A 64 13.45 12.76 14.29
C ALA A 64 12.60 11.98 15.30
N GLU A 65 11.90 10.94 14.86
CA GLU A 65 11.15 10.00 15.71
C GLU A 65 12.00 8.78 16.11
N GLY A 66 13.29 8.76 15.79
CA GLY A 66 14.19 7.63 16.07
C GLY A 66 13.98 6.43 15.14
N ILE A 67 13.49 6.68 13.92
CA ILE A 67 13.18 5.65 12.91
C ILE A 67 14.16 5.77 11.74
N ASP A 68 14.90 4.70 11.46
CA ASP A 68 15.65 4.49 10.22
C ASP A 68 14.73 3.74 9.23
N LEU A 69 14.07 4.50 8.35
CA LEU A 69 13.03 3.98 7.44
C LEU A 69 13.65 3.44 6.15
N LYS A 70 13.31 2.19 5.83
CA LYS A 70 13.52 1.57 4.53
C LYS A 70 12.19 1.39 3.80
N ILE A 71 12.06 2.00 2.62
CA ILE A 71 10.89 1.88 1.75
C ILE A 71 11.15 0.74 0.76
N LEU A 72 10.20 -0.19 0.65
CA LEU A 72 10.27 -1.34 -0.25
C LEU A 72 9.16 -1.25 -1.30
N PRO A 73 9.44 -1.52 -2.58
CA PRO A 73 8.41 -1.56 -3.60
C PRO A 73 7.43 -2.70 -3.33
N GLY A 74 6.18 -2.53 -3.77
CA GLY A 74 5.14 -3.54 -3.73
C GLY A 74 4.77 -4.07 -5.11
N ASN A 75 3.91 -5.07 -5.11
CA ASN A 75 3.35 -5.67 -6.33
C ASN A 75 1.88 -6.08 -6.13
N GLY A 76 1.13 -5.25 -5.45
CA GLY A 76 -0.29 -5.43 -5.12
C GLY A 76 -0.54 -5.48 -3.62
N SER A 77 -1.59 -4.78 -3.17
CA SER A 77 -1.96 -4.69 -1.75
C SER A 77 -2.14 -6.03 -1.06
N GLY A 78 -2.61 -7.07 -1.80
CA GLY A 78 -2.73 -8.42 -1.25
C GLY A 78 -1.40 -9.01 -0.78
N ASN A 79 -0.32 -8.78 -1.55
CA ASN A 79 1.02 -9.22 -1.17
C ASN A 79 1.56 -8.38 0.00
N THR A 80 1.33 -7.06 -0.01
CA THR A 80 1.75 -6.17 1.08
C THR A 80 1.08 -6.55 2.39
N VAL A 81 -0.24 -6.76 2.41
CA VAL A 81 -0.99 -7.22 3.59
C VAL A 81 -0.42 -8.55 4.11
N LYS A 82 -0.14 -9.50 3.20
CA LYS A 82 0.45 -10.79 3.57
C LYS A 82 1.84 -10.64 4.20
N GLN A 83 2.70 -9.79 3.65
CA GLN A 83 4.04 -9.53 4.21
C GLN A 83 3.95 -8.93 5.61
N VAL A 84 3.04 -7.96 5.84
CA VAL A 84 2.77 -7.39 7.17
C VAL A 84 2.22 -8.46 8.12
N ALA A 85 1.26 -9.27 7.67
CA ALA A 85 0.71 -10.37 8.48
C ALA A 85 1.79 -11.37 8.93
N GLN A 86 2.75 -11.65 8.06
CA GLN A 86 3.88 -12.54 8.30
C GLN A 86 5.08 -11.87 9.00
N LYS A 87 4.99 -10.55 9.30
CA LYS A 87 6.07 -9.74 9.88
C LYS A 87 7.36 -9.72 9.03
N GLN A 88 7.23 -9.85 7.72
CA GLN A 88 8.34 -9.68 6.78
C GLN A 88 8.64 -8.19 6.53
N THR A 89 7.69 -7.33 6.85
CA THR A 89 7.80 -5.87 6.89
C THR A 89 7.07 -5.35 8.13
N ASP A 90 7.50 -4.21 8.68
CA ASP A 90 6.92 -3.63 9.89
C ASP A 90 5.59 -2.95 9.62
N PHE A 91 5.54 -2.16 8.54
CA PHE A 91 4.35 -1.46 8.06
C PHE A 91 4.10 -1.76 6.60
N GLY A 92 2.87 -1.55 6.17
CA GLY A 92 2.45 -1.62 4.78
C GLY A 92 1.63 -0.40 4.38
N TRP A 93 1.71 -0.06 3.12
CA TRP A 93 0.79 0.83 2.44
C TRP A 93 -0.14 -0.01 1.60
N ALA A 94 -1.43 -0.07 1.91
CA ALA A 94 -2.34 -1.02 1.27
C ALA A 94 -3.77 -0.50 1.21
N ASP A 95 -4.54 -1.02 0.25
CA ASP A 95 -5.94 -0.68 0.03
C ASP A 95 -6.86 -1.24 1.10
N SER A 96 -7.79 -0.40 1.59
CA SER A 96 -8.76 -0.80 2.60
C SER A 96 -9.65 -1.98 2.17
N PRO A 97 -10.15 -2.11 0.93
CA PRO A 97 -10.89 -3.30 0.49
C PRO A 97 -10.13 -4.61 0.63
N VAL A 98 -8.83 -4.59 0.30
CA VAL A 98 -7.97 -5.78 0.42
C VAL A 98 -7.69 -6.10 1.88
N LEU A 99 -7.43 -5.07 2.71
CA LEU A 99 -7.29 -5.21 4.15
C LEU A 99 -8.53 -5.87 4.76
N LEU A 100 -9.74 -5.36 4.46
CA LEU A 100 -11.00 -5.90 4.99
C LEU A 100 -11.16 -7.40 4.70
N LYS A 101 -10.96 -7.82 3.45
CA LYS A 101 -11.01 -9.25 3.05
C LYS A 101 -9.95 -10.09 3.76
N SER A 102 -8.73 -9.54 3.92
CA SER A 102 -7.62 -10.24 4.57
C SER A 102 -7.87 -10.46 6.05
N VAL A 103 -8.37 -9.43 6.75
CA VAL A 103 -8.74 -9.52 8.18
C VAL A 103 -9.90 -10.48 8.38
N ALA A 104 -10.94 -10.43 7.54
CA ALA A 104 -12.06 -11.36 7.56
C ALA A 104 -11.60 -12.83 7.31
N SER A 105 -10.49 -13.02 6.60
CA SER A 105 -9.85 -14.32 6.41
C SER A 105 -8.92 -14.72 7.56
N GLY A 106 -8.87 -13.95 8.65
CA GLY A 106 -8.08 -14.26 9.84
C GLY A 106 -6.65 -13.73 9.84
N MET A 107 -6.25 -12.87 8.89
CA MET A 107 -4.90 -12.28 8.90
C MET A 107 -4.78 -11.28 10.06
N PRO A 108 -3.69 -11.34 10.86
CA PRO A 108 -3.48 -10.49 12.02
C PRO A 108 -2.93 -9.11 11.63
N VAL A 109 -3.72 -8.34 10.88
CA VAL A 109 -3.39 -6.99 10.42
C VAL A 109 -4.47 -6.00 10.80
N ARG A 110 -4.10 -4.71 10.90
CA ARG A 110 -5.02 -3.63 11.21
C ARG A 110 -4.60 -2.35 10.50
N SER A 111 -5.58 -1.55 10.08
CA SER A 111 -5.36 -0.20 9.58
C SER A 111 -5.03 0.75 10.73
N LEU A 112 -4.06 1.63 10.51
CA LEU A 112 -3.71 2.77 11.35
C LEU A 112 -4.33 4.08 10.83
N GLY A 113 -5.00 4.01 9.68
CA GLY A 113 -5.71 5.08 9.01
C GLY A 113 -5.66 4.92 7.49
N ALA A 114 -6.79 5.12 6.83
CA ALA A 114 -6.87 5.26 5.39
C ALA A 114 -6.60 6.73 5.02
N TYR A 115 -5.61 6.96 4.16
CA TYR A 115 -5.21 8.31 3.75
C TYR A 115 -6.08 8.81 2.61
N LEU A 116 -6.46 7.94 1.69
CA LEU A 116 -7.37 8.29 0.61
C LEU A 116 -8.82 8.04 1.05
N GLU A 117 -9.54 9.12 1.33
CA GLU A 117 -10.95 9.06 1.75
C GLU A 117 -11.90 8.88 0.55
N LYS A 118 -11.49 9.33 -0.64
CA LYS A 118 -12.14 9.00 -1.90
C LYS A 118 -11.34 7.90 -2.59
N GLY A 119 -12.03 6.81 -2.95
CA GLY A 119 -11.41 5.65 -3.60
C GLY A 119 -10.91 5.99 -5.02
N PRO A 120 -9.66 5.65 -5.35
CA PRO A 120 -9.05 5.96 -6.65
C PRO A 120 -9.39 4.94 -7.73
N SER A 121 -10.11 3.88 -7.41
CA SER A 121 -10.42 2.77 -8.31
C SER A 121 -11.17 3.23 -9.55
N SER A 122 -10.72 2.81 -10.73
CA SER A 122 -11.26 3.22 -12.02
C SER A 122 -11.20 2.11 -13.07
N VAL A 123 -11.98 2.30 -14.13
CA VAL A 123 -11.74 1.69 -15.44
C VAL A 123 -11.17 2.79 -16.32
N GLU A 124 -10.04 2.52 -16.97
CA GLU A 124 -9.26 3.46 -17.76
C GLU A 124 -9.19 2.99 -19.21
N PHE A 125 -9.42 3.88 -20.15
CA PHE A 125 -9.52 3.56 -21.57
C PHE A 125 -9.12 4.77 -22.42
N PHE A 126 -8.73 4.55 -23.66
CA PHE A 126 -8.50 5.68 -24.56
C PHE A 126 -9.82 6.41 -24.87
N THR A 127 -9.77 7.73 -24.94
CA THR A 127 -10.95 8.59 -25.22
C THR A 127 -11.70 8.15 -26.49
N GLU A 128 -10.99 7.60 -27.47
CA GLU A 128 -11.55 7.08 -28.72
C GLU A 128 -12.49 5.88 -28.57
N GLU A 129 -12.42 5.16 -27.42
CA GLU A 129 -13.34 4.05 -27.10
C GLU A 129 -14.77 4.51 -26.80
N ALA A 130 -14.96 5.81 -26.60
CA ALA A 130 -16.27 6.45 -26.40
C ALA A 130 -17.10 5.86 -25.26
N ILE A 131 -16.44 5.27 -24.25
CA ILE A 131 -17.07 4.74 -23.03
C ILE A 131 -17.45 5.92 -22.14
N LYS A 132 -18.71 6.03 -21.73
CA LYS A 132 -19.22 7.15 -20.89
C LYS A 132 -19.82 6.67 -19.58
N THR A 133 -20.29 5.44 -19.54
CA THR A 133 -20.97 4.85 -18.39
C THR A 133 -20.53 3.40 -18.20
N PRO A 134 -20.75 2.79 -17.02
CA PRO A 134 -20.49 1.36 -16.82
C PRO A 134 -21.21 0.45 -17.82
N ALA A 135 -22.38 0.86 -18.32
CA ALA A 135 -23.13 0.09 -19.31
C ALA A 135 -22.41 -0.06 -20.66
N ASP A 136 -21.55 0.90 -21.02
CA ASP A 136 -20.79 0.87 -22.27
C ASP A 136 -19.63 -0.15 -22.23
N LEU A 137 -19.35 -0.74 -21.07
CA LEU A 137 -18.39 -1.84 -20.94
C LEU A 137 -18.93 -3.19 -21.43
N LYS A 138 -20.23 -3.31 -21.72
CA LYS A 138 -20.80 -4.56 -22.28
C LYS A 138 -20.14 -4.91 -23.60
N GLY A 139 -19.67 -6.15 -23.70
CA GLY A 139 -18.94 -6.66 -24.86
C GLY A 139 -17.47 -6.26 -24.91
N LYS A 140 -17.01 -5.36 -24.06
CA LYS A 140 -15.61 -4.91 -24.00
C LYS A 140 -14.74 -5.93 -23.24
N THR A 141 -13.45 -5.88 -23.58
CA THR A 141 -12.40 -6.64 -22.90
C THR A 141 -11.68 -5.72 -21.93
N VAL A 142 -11.70 -6.06 -20.61
CA VAL A 142 -11.11 -5.26 -19.55
C VAL A 142 -9.95 -6.05 -18.91
N GLY A 143 -8.76 -5.48 -18.94
CA GLY A 143 -7.56 -6.04 -18.32
C GLY A 143 -7.50 -5.74 -16.82
N GLY A 144 -7.21 -6.74 -16.01
CA GLY A 144 -7.02 -6.59 -14.55
C GLY A 144 -5.93 -7.49 -14.03
N THR A 145 -5.30 -7.08 -12.92
CA THR A 145 -4.23 -7.86 -12.29
C THR A 145 -4.80 -8.63 -11.10
N PRO A 146 -4.77 -9.98 -11.12
CA PRO A 146 -5.20 -10.77 -9.98
C PRO A 146 -4.41 -10.39 -8.72
N GLY A 147 -5.13 -10.17 -7.61
CA GLY A 147 -4.53 -9.80 -6.32
C GLY A 147 -4.45 -8.29 -6.06
N ASP A 148 -4.76 -7.43 -7.04
CA ASP A 148 -4.99 -6.03 -6.75
C ASP A 148 -6.43 -5.79 -6.20
N ALA A 149 -6.65 -4.60 -5.61
CA ALA A 149 -7.92 -4.25 -4.99
C ALA A 149 -9.07 -4.21 -6.00
N LEU A 150 -8.81 -3.70 -7.20
CA LEU A 150 -9.83 -3.51 -8.23
C LEU A 150 -10.34 -4.83 -8.78
N TYR A 151 -9.44 -5.80 -8.98
CA TYR A 151 -9.81 -7.12 -9.48
C TYR A 151 -10.87 -7.78 -8.59
N ALA A 152 -10.78 -7.56 -7.28
CA ALA A 152 -11.70 -8.10 -6.29
C ALA A 152 -13.04 -7.33 -6.18
N THR A 153 -13.07 -6.05 -6.57
CA THR A 153 -14.24 -5.17 -6.40
C THR A 153 -14.96 -4.86 -7.72
N PHE A 154 -14.32 -5.07 -8.87
CA PHE A 154 -14.88 -4.78 -10.18
C PHE A 154 -16.21 -5.50 -10.47
N PRO A 155 -16.36 -6.82 -10.20
CA PRO A 155 -17.63 -7.52 -10.39
C PRO A 155 -18.78 -6.86 -9.61
N ALA A 156 -18.48 -6.49 -8.36
CA ALA A 156 -19.45 -5.84 -7.50
C ALA A 156 -19.85 -4.44 -7.99
N TRP A 157 -18.89 -3.67 -8.52
CA TRP A 157 -19.14 -2.37 -9.11
C TRP A 157 -20.00 -2.48 -10.38
N LEU A 158 -19.72 -3.46 -11.24
CA LEU A 158 -20.56 -3.75 -12.42
C LEU A 158 -22.00 -4.07 -12.01
N GLU A 159 -22.20 -5.00 -11.09
CA GLU A 159 -23.52 -5.42 -10.61
C GLU A 159 -24.31 -4.24 -10.02
N LYS A 160 -23.66 -3.41 -9.17
CA LYS A 160 -24.28 -2.20 -8.62
C LYS A 160 -24.78 -1.25 -9.72
N ASN A 161 -24.14 -1.25 -10.87
CA ASN A 161 -24.49 -0.41 -12.03
C ASN A 161 -25.32 -1.15 -13.09
N GLY A 162 -25.92 -2.30 -12.74
CA GLY A 162 -26.80 -3.05 -13.62
C GLY A 162 -26.10 -3.74 -14.79
N VAL A 163 -24.82 -3.97 -14.69
CA VAL A 163 -24.01 -4.70 -15.68
C VAL A 163 -23.64 -6.06 -15.11
N LYS A 164 -23.99 -7.14 -15.79
CA LYS A 164 -23.55 -8.47 -15.36
C LYS A 164 -22.07 -8.65 -15.67
N GLN A 165 -21.35 -9.29 -14.77
CA GLN A 165 -19.94 -9.61 -15.01
C GLN A 165 -19.75 -10.44 -16.31
N SER A 166 -20.71 -11.32 -16.63
CA SER A 166 -20.68 -12.13 -17.86
C SER A 166 -20.78 -11.30 -19.15
N ASP A 167 -21.24 -10.06 -19.07
CA ASP A 167 -21.36 -9.15 -20.20
C ASP A 167 -20.02 -8.43 -20.50
N VAL A 168 -19.02 -8.57 -19.64
CA VAL A 168 -17.69 -7.95 -19.75
C VAL A 168 -16.62 -9.04 -19.76
N LYS A 169 -15.74 -9.05 -20.75
CA LYS A 169 -14.64 -10.01 -20.80
C LYS A 169 -13.48 -9.53 -19.94
N VAL A 170 -13.27 -10.12 -18.79
CA VAL A 170 -12.10 -9.82 -17.93
C VAL A 170 -10.91 -10.68 -18.36
N VAL A 171 -9.78 -10.06 -18.62
CA VAL A 171 -8.51 -10.70 -19.00
C VAL A 171 -7.47 -10.46 -17.89
N ASN A 172 -6.84 -11.54 -17.45
CA ASN A 172 -5.75 -11.46 -16.49
C ASN A 172 -4.50 -10.91 -17.18
N VAL A 173 -4.01 -9.79 -16.68
CA VAL A 173 -2.79 -9.14 -17.14
C VAL A 173 -1.91 -8.91 -15.91
N ASP A 174 -0.62 -9.19 -16.01
CA ASP A 174 0.30 -8.86 -14.92
C ASP A 174 0.49 -7.34 -14.79
N ALA A 175 0.98 -6.92 -13.64
CA ALA A 175 1.15 -5.51 -13.30
C ALA A 175 2.01 -4.74 -14.33
N ALA A 176 3.10 -5.35 -14.78
CA ALA A 176 4.03 -4.70 -15.71
C ALA A 176 3.47 -4.62 -17.14
N GLY A 177 2.69 -5.62 -17.55
CA GLY A 177 2.10 -5.73 -18.87
C GLY A 177 0.80 -4.96 -19.08
N LYS A 178 0.15 -4.49 -18.02
CA LYS A 178 -1.20 -3.91 -18.07
C LYS A 178 -1.29 -2.70 -19.04
N ILE A 179 -0.38 -1.76 -18.92
CA ILE A 179 -0.31 -0.57 -19.78
C ILE A 179 -0.02 -0.96 -21.22
N ALA A 180 0.89 -1.91 -21.45
CA ALA A 180 1.22 -2.39 -22.79
C ALA A 180 0.02 -3.09 -23.44
N ALA A 181 -0.74 -3.89 -22.68
CA ALA A 181 -1.93 -4.56 -23.20
C ALA A 181 -2.99 -3.57 -23.72
N LEU A 182 -3.20 -2.44 -23.02
CA LEU A 182 -4.07 -1.37 -23.49
C LEU A 182 -3.48 -0.65 -24.73
N ALA A 183 -2.20 -0.28 -24.66
CA ALA A 183 -1.53 0.44 -25.76
C ALA A 183 -1.51 -0.35 -27.08
N GLU A 184 -1.40 -1.67 -27.00
CA GLU A 184 -1.38 -2.60 -28.13
C GLU A 184 -2.79 -3.03 -28.60
N GLY A 185 -3.85 -2.56 -27.94
CA GLY A 185 -5.24 -2.91 -28.26
C GLY A 185 -5.60 -4.38 -27.95
N LYS A 186 -4.85 -5.03 -27.05
CA LYS A 186 -5.17 -6.40 -26.56
C LYS A 186 -6.36 -6.40 -25.62
N VAL A 187 -6.63 -5.26 -24.98
CA VAL A 187 -7.79 -4.98 -24.16
C VAL A 187 -8.33 -3.59 -24.51
N ASP A 188 -9.65 -3.40 -24.39
CA ASP A 188 -10.32 -2.12 -24.67
C ASP A 188 -10.17 -1.14 -23.50
N ALA A 189 -10.02 -1.67 -22.28
CA ALA A 189 -9.86 -0.90 -21.05
C ALA A 189 -9.04 -1.68 -20.04
N ILE A 190 -8.55 -1.00 -19.00
CA ILE A 190 -7.88 -1.63 -17.85
C ILE A 190 -8.50 -1.18 -16.55
N MET A 191 -8.41 -2.03 -15.52
CA MET A 191 -8.67 -1.66 -14.13
C MET A 191 -7.42 -0.99 -13.58
N GLY A 192 -7.55 0.20 -12.99
CA GLY A 192 -6.41 0.94 -12.47
C GLY A 192 -6.79 1.99 -11.43
N PHE A 193 -5.78 2.63 -10.88
CA PHE A 193 -5.95 3.84 -10.11
C PHE A 193 -5.72 5.02 -11.05
N PHE A 194 -6.75 5.81 -11.25
CA PHE A 194 -6.74 6.88 -12.27
C PHE A 194 -5.57 7.86 -12.12
N HIS A 195 -5.11 8.10 -10.90
CA HIS A 195 -3.99 8.97 -10.64
C HIS A 195 -2.62 8.33 -10.90
N ASP A 196 -2.55 6.98 -11.00
CA ASP A 196 -1.33 6.25 -11.33
C ASP A 196 -1.23 5.98 -12.85
N GLN A 197 -2.17 5.21 -13.38
CA GLN A 197 -1.99 4.59 -14.69
C GLN A 197 -2.36 5.52 -15.83
N ALA A 198 -3.42 6.33 -15.70
CA ALA A 198 -3.80 7.25 -16.78
C ALA A 198 -2.66 8.24 -17.13
N PRO A 199 -1.98 8.92 -16.19
CA PRO A 199 -0.82 9.75 -16.52
C PRO A 199 0.32 8.98 -17.20
N THR A 200 0.56 7.75 -16.74
CA THR A 200 1.61 6.90 -17.30
C THR A 200 1.29 6.45 -18.72
N ILE A 201 0.03 6.08 -19.00
CA ILE A 201 -0.44 5.70 -20.33
C ILE A 201 -0.33 6.89 -21.27
N GLU A 202 -0.82 8.07 -20.87
CA GLU A 202 -0.74 9.28 -21.69
C GLU A 202 0.69 9.65 -22.03
N SER A 203 1.60 9.58 -21.05
CA SER A 203 3.03 9.85 -21.26
C SER A 203 3.68 8.89 -22.25
N LYS A 204 3.35 7.59 -22.15
CA LYS A 204 3.94 6.55 -23.02
C LYS A 204 3.36 6.50 -24.42
N THR A 205 2.07 6.84 -24.58
CA THR A 205 1.36 6.64 -25.83
C THR A 205 1.07 7.94 -26.61
N GLY A 206 1.11 9.09 -25.91
CA GLY A 206 0.65 10.37 -26.46
C GLY A 206 -0.87 10.46 -26.65
N LYS A 207 -1.64 9.41 -26.29
CA LYS A 207 -3.09 9.37 -26.40
C LYS A 207 -3.73 9.82 -25.09
N LYS A 208 -4.92 10.45 -25.18
CA LYS A 208 -5.71 10.82 -24.02
C LYS A 208 -6.42 9.62 -23.44
N VAL A 209 -6.51 9.59 -22.10
CA VAL A 209 -7.16 8.56 -21.31
C VAL A 209 -8.34 9.15 -20.58
N ASP A 210 -9.51 8.56 -20.76
CA ASP A 210 -10.71 8.81 -19.96
C ASP A 210 -10.87 7.71 -18.90
N VAL A 211 -11.64 8.02 -17.86
CA VAL A 211 -11.79 7.12 -16.70
C VAL A 211 -13.25 7.06 -16.24
N LEU A 212 -13.69 5.88 -15.80
CA LEU A 212 -14.89 5.71 -14.99
C LEU A 212 -14.45 5.44 -13.53
N LEU A 213 -14.60 6.42 -12.65
CA LEU A 213 -14.30 6.24 -11.23
C LEU A 213 -15.39 5.40 -10.55
N PHE A 214 -14.99 4.40 -9.78
CA PHE A 214 -15.94 3.59 -9.01
C PHE A 214 -16.76 4.43 -8.04
N ALA A 215 -16.10 5.42 -7.42
CA ALA A 215 -16.72 6.34 -6.48
C ALA A 215 -17.88 7.14 -7.10
N ASP A 216 -17.72 7.61 -8.35
CA ASP A 216 -18.74 8.41 -9.04
C ASP A 216 -19.98 7.58 -9.44
N TYR A 217 -19.82 6.25 -9.45
CA TYR A 217 -20.89 5.28 -9.72
C TYR A 217 -21.28 4.50 -8.45
N GLY A 218 -21.25 5.19 -7.30
CA GLY A 218 -21.81 4.74 -6.04
C GLY A 218 -21.00 3.67 -5.28
N MET A 219 -19.73 3.46 -5.63
CA MET A 219 -18.83 2.59 -4.87
C MET A 219 -17.60 3.40 -4.42
N ASN A 220 -17.84 4.35 -3.51
CA ASN A 220 -16.76 5.07 -2.84
C ASN A 220 -16.28 4.26 -1.65
N LEU A 221 -15.18 3.54 -1.81
CA LEU A 221 -14.50 2.80 -0.74
C LEU A 221 -13.31 3.64 -0.26
N LEU A 222 -13.02 3.58 1.05
CA LEU A 222 -11.75 4.10 1.54
C LEU A 222 -10.60 3.46 0.75
N GLY A 223 -9.66 4.27 0.30
CA GLY A 223 -8.54 3.84 -0.53
C GLY A 223 -7.35 3.34 0.31
N THR A 224 -6.15 3.72 -0.12
CA THR A 224 -4.89 3.31 0.49
C THR A 224 -4.66 3.96 1.86
N GLY A 225 -3.99 3.21 2.72
CA GLY A 225 -3.62 3.65 4.06
C GLY A 225 -2.53 2.80 4.70
N LEU A 226 -2.13 3.23 5.88
CA LEU A 226 -1.13 2.51 6.68
C LEU A 226 -1.74 1.29 7.36
N ILE A 227 -1.01 0.19 7.33
CA ILE A 227 -1.37 -1.05 8.02
C ILE A 227 -0.19 -1.58 8.83
N ALA A 228 -0.48 -2.31 9.91
CA ALA A 228 0.52 -3.00 10.71
C ALA A 228 -0.01 -4.33 11.26
N ASN A 229 0.92 -5.22 11.67
CA ASN A 229 0.56 -6.48 12.32
C ASN A 229 0.04 -6.21 13.73
N THR A 230 -1.08 -6.84 14.12
CA THR A 230 -1.72 -6.63 15.43
C THR A 230 -0.83 -6.99 16.62
N GLN A 231 0.03 -7.99 16.49
CA GLN A 231 0.98 -8.35 17.56
C GLN A 231 2.12 -7.32 17.66
N THR A 232 2.56 -6.74 16.52
CA THR A 232 3.53 -5.65 16.52
C THR A 232 2.96 -4.42 17.22
N LEU A 233 1.69 -4.09 16.94
CA LEU A 233 0.98 -2.99 17.61
C LEU A 233 0.85 -3.19 19.12
N GLN A 234 0.60 -4.42 19.58
CA GLN A 234 0.53 -4.75 21.00
C GLN A 234 1.89 -4.67 21.69
N LYS A 235 2.95 -5.12 20.99
CA LYS A 235 4.31 -5.16 21.55
C LYS A 235 4.96 -3.78 21.61
N ASP A 236 4.75 -2.94 20.61
CA ASP A 236 5.37 -1.62 20.50
C ASP A 236 4.38 -0.59 19.90
N PRO A 237 3.36 -0.19 20.66
CA PRO A 237 2.37 0.79 20.19
C PRO A 237 2.98 2.17 19.94
N GLU A 238 4.06 2.51 20.68
CA GLU A 238 4.71 3.82 20.51
C GLU A 238 5.44 3.95 19.19
N LEU A 239 6.07 2.89 18.70
CA LEU A 239 6.65 2.88 17.35
C LEU A 239 5.59 3.19 16.29
N ALA A 240 4.41 2.58 16.41
CA ALA A 240 3.32 2.82 15.46
C ALA A 240 2.87 4.30 15.51
N ARG A 241 2.72 4.90 16.70
CA ARG A 241 2.36 6.32 16.83
C ARG A 241 3.43 7.24 16.21
N LYS A 242 4.70 6.98 16.49
CA LYS A 242 5.83 7.71 15.91
C LYS A 242 5.83 7.64 14.39
N PHE A 243 5.66 6.43 13.84
CA PHE A 243 5.60 6.21 12.40
C PHE A 243 4.42 6.95 11.75
N VAL A 244 3.23 6.87 12.35
CA VAL A 244 2.04 7.58 11.87
C VAL A 244 2.25 9.09 11.89
N ARG A 245 2.77 9.68 13.01
CA ARG A 245 3.06 11.13 13.09
C ARG A 245 4.01 11.59 12.00
N ALA A 246 5.13 10.88 11.83
CA ALA A 246 6.10 11.19 10.77
C ALA A 246 5.47 11.14 9.38
N THR A 247 4.65 10.12 9.12
CA THR A 247 3.95 9.94 7.85
C THR A 247 2.91 11.03 7.62
N GLN A 248 2.08 11.36 8.60
CA GLN A 248 1.10 12.44 8.51
C GLN A 248 1.77 13.78 8.20
N LYS A 249 2.88 14.10 8.89
CA LYS A 249 3.68 15.28 8.60
C LYS A 249 4.24 15.25 7.18
N SER A 250 4.72 14.11 6.74
CA SER A 250 5.25 13.93 5.37
C SER A 250 4.18 14.24 4.31
N TRP A 251 2.99 13.72 4.47
CA TRP A 251 1.87 13.98 3.56
C TRP A 251 1.43 15.45 3.58
N ALA A 252 1.29 16.03 4.77
CA ALA A 252 0.89 17.43 4.92
C ALA A 252 1.89 18.39 4.27
N ASP A 253 3.18 18.15 4.43
CA ASP A 253 4.22 19.03 3.87
C ASP A 253 4.45 18.75 2.37
N ALA A 254 4.34 17.50 1.92
CA ALA A 254 4.36 17.16 0.50
C ALA A 254 3.19 17.78 -0.29
N ALA A 255 2.01 17.91 0.33
CA ALA A 255 0.88 18.60 -0.27
C ALA A 255 1.14 20.11 -0.46
N ARG A 256 1.99 20.73 0.38
CA ARG A 256 2.41 22.13 0.25
C ARG A 256 3.59 22.34 -0.68
N ASP A 257 4.42 21.29 -0.86
CA ASP A 257 5.62 21.28 -1.69
C ASP A 257 5.66 20.03 -2.61
N PRO A 258 4.72 19.89 -3.55
CA PRO A 258 4.69 18.73 -4.43
C PRO A 258 5.97 18.56 -5.26
N ALA A 259 6.59 19.66 -5.67
CA ALA A 259 7.84 19.62 -6.44
C ALA A 259 9.00 19.06 -5.61
N GLY A 260 9.12 19.47 -4.35
CA GLY A 260 10.09 18.91 -3.41
C GLY A 260 9.84 17.42 -3.13
N ALA A 261 8.57 17.01 -3.01
CA ALA A 261 8.22 15.60 -2.80
C ALA A 261 8.60 14.72 -4.00
N VAL A 262 8.31 15.17 -5.22
CA VAL A 262 8.74 14.49 -6.45
C VAL A 262 10.26 14.45 -6.54
N GLY A 263 10.96 15.57 -6.25
CA GLY A 263 12.43 15.62 -6.24
C GLY A 263 13.05 14.64 -5.23
N ALA A 264 12.47 14.51 -4.03
CA ALA A 264 12.91 13.54 -3.03
C ALA A 264 12.73 12.10 -3.53
N MET A 265 11.59 11.80 -4.15
CA MET A 265 11.33 10.48 -4.71
C MET A 265 12.31 10.14 -5.84
N THR A 266 12.51 11.04 -6.79
CA THR A 266 13.47 10.85 -7.91
C THR A 266 14.91 10.64 -7.42
N ALA A 267 15.27 11.21 -6.27
CA ALA A 267 16.60 11.04 -5.69
C ALA A 267 16.80 9.72 -4.94
N LEU A 268 15.73 9.09 -4.46
CA LEU A 268 15.79 8.00 -3.48
C LEU A 268 15.09 6.71 -3.93
N ALA A 269 14.14 6.79 -4.87
CA ALA A 269 13.45 5.61 -5.39
C ALA A 269 14.23 4.97 -6.56
N GLU A 270 13.85 3.75 -6.89
CA GLU A 270 14.34 3.03 -8.06
C GLU A 270 13.16 2.66 -8.97
N ASN A 271 13.36 2.78 -10.27
CA ASN A 271 12.39 2.42 -11.32
C ASN A 271 11.07 3.21 -11.26
N GLU A 272 11.10 4.43 -10.76
CA GLU A 272 9.96 5.34 -10.74
C GLU A 272 9.69 5.95 -12.13
N PRO A 273 8.46 6.43 -12.40
CA PRO A 273 8.15 7.21 -13.60
C PRO A 273 8.96 8.51 -13.69
N ALA A 274 9.01 9.09 -14.89
CA ALA A 274 9.64 10.40 -15.11
C ALA A 274 9.02 11.49 -14.21
N PRO A 275 9.78 12.52 -13.80
CA PRO A 275 9.33 13.54 -12.84
C PRO A 275 8.03 14.26 -13.22
N GLU A 276 7.78 14.48 -14.51
CA GLU A 276 6.54 15.08 -14.99
C GLU A 276 5.32 14.16 -14.77
N VAL A 277 5.50 12.84 -14.91
CA VAL A 277 4.46 11.84 -14.62
C VAL A 277 4.20 11.78 -13.13
N LEU A 278 5.25 11.70 -12.31
CA LEU A 278 5.16 11.72 -10.84
C LEU A 278 4.42 12.96 -10.34
N THR A 279 4.73 14.14 -10.91
CA THR A 279 4.07 15.40 -10.56
C THR A 279 2.58 15.35 -10.86
N LYS A 280 2.19 14.82 -12.03
CA LYS A 280 0.78 14.66 -12.40
C LYS A 280 0.09 13.65 -11.48
N GLN A 281 0.72 12.52 -11.20
CA GLN A 281 0.22 11.49 -10.30
C GLN A 281 -0.01 12.05 -8.88
N LEU A 282 0.98 12.75 -8.31
CA LEU A 282 0.86 13.36 -6.99
C LEU A 282 -0.24 14.44 -6.97
N THR A 283 -0.32 15.28 -8.00
CA THR A 283 -1.36 16.32 -8.09
C THR A 283 -2.78 15.71 -8.12
N LEU A 284 -2.95 14.56 -8.79
CA LEU A 284 -4.24 13.89 -8.88
C LEU A 284 -4.64 13.16 -7.59
N VAL A 285 -3.68 12.73 -6.78
CA VAL A 285 -3.97 12.01 -5.54
C VAL A 285 -4.30 12.94 -4.37
N LEU A 286 -3.73 14.14 -4.32
CA LEU A 286 -3.93 15.08 -3.21
C LEU A 286 -5.41 15.40 -2.91
N PRO A 287 -6.30 15.61 -3.91
CA PRO A 287 -7.73 15.82 -3.64
C PRO A 287 -8.46 14.61 -3.03
N LEU A 288 -7.86 13.43 -3.05
CA LEU A 288 -8.45 12.22 -2.48
C LEU A 288 -8.21 12.08 -0.97
N LEU A 289 -7.33 12.92 -0.40
CA LEU A 289 -6.98 12.86 1.03
C LEU A 289 -8.13 13.22 1.97
N GLY A 290 -9.23 13.77 1.43
CA GLY A 290 -10.39 14.14 2.24
C GLY A 290 -10.31 15.54 2.84
N GLY A 291 -11.04 15.74 3.95
CA GLY A 291 -11.39 17.04 4.50
C GLY A 291 -10.29 17.79 5.25
N GLU A 292 -10.73 18.69 6.16
CA GLU A 292 -9.86 19.53 6.99
C GLU A 292 -9.27 18.75 8.15
N GLY A 293 -8.14 18.10 7.97
CA GLY A 293 -7.47 17.37 9.06
C GLY A 293 -6.21 16.66 8.60
N PRO A 294 -5.45 16.08 9.53
CA PRO A 294 -4.32 15.24 9.15
C PRO A 294 -4.78 14.03 8.33
N ALA A 295 -4.10 13.74 7.23
CA ALA A 295 -4.40 12.56 6.42
C ALA A 295 -4.33 11.27 7.27
N GLY A 296 -5.22 10.34 7.02
CA GLY A 296 -5.31 9.08 7.79
C GLY A 296 -6.12 9.17 9.09
N VAL A 297 -6.71 10.32 9.41
CA VAL A 297 -7.69 10.45 10.51
C VAL A 297 -9.08 10.17 9.96
N ASN A 298 -9.61 8.99 10.23
CA ASN A 298 -10.92 8.59 9.74
C ASN A 298 -11.96 8.57 10.85
N THR A 299 -13.23 8.61 10.45
CA THR A 299 -14.39 8.41 11.31
C THR A 299 -14.89 6.97 11.25
N GLU A 300 -15.59 6.54 12.30
CA GLU A 300 -16.26 5.23 12.30
C GLU A 300 -17.31 5.12 11.18
N ALA A 301 -17.95 6.25 10.81
CA ALA A 301 -18.93 6.29 9.73
C ALA A 301 -18.32 5.96 8.37
N GLN A 302 -17.14 6.49 8.04
CA GLN A 302 -16.42 6.20 6.80
C GLN A 302 -16.05 4.71 6.68
N TRP A 303 -15.57 4.13 7.77
CA TRP A 303 -15.26 2.70 7.82
C TRP A 303 -16.52 1.84 7.72
N THR A 304 -17.62 2.24 8.41
CA THR A 304 -18.91 1.54 8.33
C THR A 304 -19.43 1.54 6.90
N GLU A 305 -19.42 2.69 6.22
CA GLU A 305 -19.86 2.77 4.82
C GLU A 305 -19.03 1.86 3.90
N THR A 306 -17.71 1.86 4.06
CA THR A 306 -16.82 0.97 3.28
C THR A 306 -17.11 -0.50 3.56
N ILE A 307 -17.30 -0.89 4.82
CA ILE A 307 -17.63 -2.25 5.23
C ILE A 307 -19.00 -2.66 4.65
N ASP A 308 -20.00 -1.80 4.72
CA ASP A 308 -21.34 -2.06 4.20
C ASP A 308 -21.34 -2.27 2.68
N LEU A 309 -20.61 -1.43 1.94
CA LEU A 309 -20.43 -1.60 0.50
C LEU A 309 -19.72 -2.91 0.15
N MET A 310 -18.65 -3.23 0.88
CA MET A 310 -17.91 -4.48 0.70
C MET A 310 -18.76 -5.71 1.04
N SER A 311 -19.57 -5.64 2.08
CA SER A 311 -20.48 -6.74 2.48
C SER A 311 -21.59 -6.97 1.46
N ARG A 312 -22.15 -5.89 0.96
CA ARG A 312 -23.27 -5.93 0.03
C ARG A 312 -22.88 -6.37 -1.37
N TYR A 313 -21.71 -5.94 -1.84
CA TYR A 313 -21.32 -6.08 -3.24
C TYR A 313 -20.03 -6.87 -3.47
N ALA A 314 -19.15 -7.00 -2.49
CA ALA A 314 -17.83 -7.60 -2.67
C ALA A 314 -17.56 -8.83 -1.81
N GLU A 315 -18.63 -9.53 -1.38
CA GLU A 315 -18.56 -10.79 -0.66
C GLU A 315 -17.76 -10.75 0.65
N LEU A 316 -17.75 -9.60 1.36
CA LEU A 316 -17.22 -9.56 2.71
C LEU A 316 -18.24 -10.23 3.63
N LYS A 317 -17.99 -11.50 3.96
CA LYS A 317 -18.87 -12.31 4.81
C LYS A 317 -18.64 -11.98 6.28
N ASP A 318 -19.74 -11.94 7.05
CA ASP A 318 -19.72 -11.73 8.50
C ASP A 318 -18.83 -10.55 8.94
N PRO A 319 -19.07 -9.34 8.39
CA PRO A 319 -18.22 -8.20 8.67
C PRO A 319 -18.31 -7.85 10.15
N GLY A 320 -17.17 -7.75 10.80
CA GLY A 320 -17.09 -7.22 12.16
C GLY A 320 -17.36 -5.70 12.20
N ALA A 321 -17.45 -5.15 13.39
CA ALA A 321 -17.47 -3.70 13.58
C ALA A 321 -16.15 -3.05 13.08
N PRO A 322 -16.15 -1.76 12.71
CA PRO A 322 -14.95 -1.05 12.22
C PRO A 322 -13.69 -1.28 13.05
N LYS A 323 -13.81 -1.36 14.38
CA LYS A 323 -12.70 -1.65 15.31
C LYS A 323 -11.99 -2.99 15.08
N ALA A 324 -12.59 -3.93 14.33
CA ALA A 324 -11.93 -5.17 13.95
C ALA A 324 -10.89 -4.94 12.86
N TYR A 325 -11.01 -3.89 12.08
CA TYR A 325 -10.21 -3.60 10.90
C TYR A 325 -9.30 -2.39 11.07
N TRP A 326 -9.70 -1.42 11.89
CA TRP A 326 -9.08 -0.13 12.07
C TRP A 326 -8.96 0.25 13.54
N ASP A 327 -7.91 1.01 13.87
CA ASP A 327 -7.66 1.52 15.20
C ASP A 327 -7.28 3.01 15.14
N SER A 328 -8.23 3.88 15.49
CA SER A 328 -8.07 5.33 15.49
C SER A 328 -7.06 5.86 16.51
N SER A 329 -6.66 5.05 17.49
CA SER A 329 -5.77 5.49 18.58
C SER A 329 -4.34 5.77 18.14
N TYR A 330 -3.98 5.37 16.93
CA TYR A 330 -2.66 5.61 16.35
C TYR A 330 -2.59 6.89 15.52
N ALA A 331 -3.73 7.35 14.96
CA ALA A 331 -3.77 8.60 14.22
C ALA A 331 -3.61 9.79 15.19
N ALA A 332 -2.69 10.71 14.90
CA ALA A 332 -2.59 11.94 15.66
C ALA A 332 -3.88 12.75 15.46
N GLN A 333 -4.61 12.96 16.52
CA GLN A 333 -5.68 13.96 16.54
C GLN A 333 -4.98 15.30 16.67
N GLY A 334 -5.17 16.19 15.67
CA GLY A 334 -4.60 17.52 15.64
C GLY A 334 -5.04 18.39 16.82
#